data_61a45ec0296c5eb670531c4526bdf1bd
#
_entry.id   61a45ec0296c5eb670531c4526bdf1bd
#
_cell.length_a   1.000
_cell.length_b   1.000
_cell.length_c   1.000
_cell.angle_alpha   90.00
_cell.angle_beta   90.00
_cell.angle_gamma   90.00
#
_symmetry.space_group_name_H-M   'P 1'
#
loop_
_entity.id
_entity.type
_entity.pdbx_description
1 polymer ?
#
loop_
_entity_poly.entity_id
_entity_poly.type
_entity_poly.pdbx_seq_one_letter_code
_entity_poly.pdbx_strand_id
1 'polypeptide(L)'
;MLFRSKPLFAGNKYAGLSEMALYYIGGILKHAKAMAAFTNPTVNSYKRLTPGFEAPVNLAYSQRNRSAACRIPMYSPSPKTKRIEFRCPDPTCNPYLAFSALLLAAIDGIQNKMNPGEPLDRDIYDMPPEELANVPKAPGSLEEALDALEQIGRAHV
;
A
#
# COMPACT_ATOMS: atom_id res chain seq x y z
N MET A 1 13.73 2.49 -6.68
CA MET A 1 14.54 3.05 -5.58
C MET A 1 15.99 2.61 -5.75
N LEU A 2 16.94 3.54 -5.60
CA LEU A 2 18.38 3.29 -5.74
C LEU A 2 19.09 3.70 -4.45
N PHE A 3 20.09 2.93 -4.05
CA PHE A 3 21.03 3.31 -3.01
C PHE A 3 22.45 3.17 -3.55
N ARG A 4 23.20 4.27 -3.58
CA ARG A 4 24.55 4.34 -4.17
C ARG A 4 24.59 3.70 -5.58
N SER A 5 23.61 4.08 -6.44
CA SER A 5 23.41 3.54 -7.79
C SER A 5 23.01 2.06 -7.89
N LYS A 6 22.81 1.35 -6.76
CA LYS A 6 22.36 -0.03 -6.75
C LYS A 6 20.83 -0.08 -6.74
N PRO A 7 20.17 -0.82 -7.64
CA PRO A 7 18.71 -1.01 -7.61
C PRO A 7 18.33 -1.84 -6.39
N LEU A 8 17.51 -1.28 -5.49
CA LEU A 8 17.08 -1.99 -4.28
C LEU A 8 15.81 -2.83 -4.51
N PHE A 9 14.95 -2.38 -5.42
CA PHE A 9 13.65 -3.02 -5.65
C PHE A 9 13.66 -4.07 -6.76
N ALA A 10 14.70 -4.11 -7.58
CA ALA A 10 14.84 -5.12 -8.63
C ALA A 10 15.33 -6.46 -8.04
N GLY A 11 14.73 -7.56 -8.50
CA GLY A 11 15.05 -8.92 -8.07
C GLY A 11 14.38 -9.97 -8.95
N ASN A 12 14.23 -11.18 -8.43
CA ASN A 12 13.71 -12.34 -9.13
C ASN A 12 12.36 -12.85 -8.61
N LYS A 13 11.71 -12.08 -7.71
CA LYS A 13 10.39 -12.41 -7.19
C LYS A 13 9.28 -11.84 -8.09
N TYR A 14 8.05 -11.89 -7.62
CA TYR A 14 6.88 -11.37 -8.32
C TYR A 14 7.16 -10.00 -8.95
N ALA A 15 6.73 -9.80 -10.18
CA ALA A 15 6.93 -8.56 -10.94
C ALA A 15 8.39 -8.15 -11.16
N GLY A 16 9.36 -9.04 -10.94
CA GLY A 16 10.79 -8.73 -10.96
C GLY A 16 11.22 -7.86 -9.77
N LEU A 17 10.52 -7.97 -8.65
CA LEU A 17 10.87 -7.32 -7.39
C LEU A 17 11.89 -8.14 -6.59
N SER A 18 12.61 -7.45 -5.72
CA SER A 18 13.42 -8.07 -4.69
C SER A 18 12.56 -8.49 -3.49
N GLU A 19 13.08 -9.41 -2.68
CA GLU A 19 12.44 -9.79 -1.43
C GLU A 19 12.26 -8.61 -0.49
N MET A 20 13.26 -7.72 -0.40
CA MET A 20 13.16 -6.48 0.35
C MET A 20 12.01 -5.58 -0.13
N ALA A 21 11.76 -5.51 -1.44
CA ALA A 21 10.65 -4.75 -1.99
C ALA A 21 9.28 -5.35 -1.60
N LEU A 22 9.18 -6.67 -1.50
CA LEU A 22 7.98 -7.33 -0.99
C LEU A 22 7.75 -7.02 0.49
N TYR A 23 8.78 -7.09 1.33
CA TYR A 23 8.67 -6.69 2.74
C TYR A 23 8.29 -5.21 2.90
N TYR A 24 8.84 -4.34 2.04
CA TYR A 24 8.45 -2.94 1.96
C TYR A 24 6.95 -2.78 1.71
N ILE A 25 6.39 -3.54 0.75
CA ILE A 25 4.94 -3.57 0.47
C ILE A 25 4.18 -4.10 1.69
N GLY A 26 4.66 -5.18 2.32
CA GLY A 26 4.04 -5.77 3.50
C GLY A 26 3.86 -4.77 4.64
N GLY A 27 4.88 -3.98 4.93
CA GLY A 27 4.80 -2.92 5.93
C GLY A 27 3.79 -1.83 5.58
N ILE A 28 3.79 -1.36 4.32
CA ILE A 28 2.81 -0.37 3.86
C ILE A 28 1.37 -0.91 4.00
N LEU A 29 1.11 -2.13 3.55
CA LEU A 29 -0.24 -2.71 3.60
C LEU A 29 -0.71 -2.94 5.04
N LYS A 30 0.18 -3.39 5.93
CA LYS A 30 -0.13 -3.59 7.35
C LYS A 30 -0.55 -2.30 8.04
N HIS A 31 0.17 -1.21 7.77
CA HIS A 31 -0.06 0.08 8.42
C HIS A 31 -0.98 1.02 7.62
N ALA A 32 -1.50 0.60 6.46
CA ALA A 32 -2.23 1.45 5.54
C ALA A 32 -3.45 2.14 6.17
N LYS A 33 -4.20 1.45 7.03
CA LYS A 33 -5.36 2.03 7.71
C LYS A 33 -4.96 3.20 8.61
N ALA A 34 -3.96 3.00 9.45
CA ALA A 34 -3.45 4.04 10.35
C ALA A 34 -2.77 5.19 9.59
N MET A 35 -2.01 4.86 8.54
CA MET A 35 -1.39 5.88 7.68
C MET A 35 -2.41 6.77 6.99
N ALA A 36 -3.64 6.31 6.77
CA ALA A 36 -4.70 7.10 6.15
C ALA A 36 -5.02 8.38 6.96
N ALA A 37 -4.80 8.39 8.27
CA ALA A 37 -4.92 9.61 9.08
C ALA A 37 -3.98 10.75 8.61
N PHE A 38 -2.83 10.39 8.02
CA PHE A 38 -1.85 11.35 7.47
C PHE A 38 -1.98 11.53 5.96
N THR A 39 -2.31 10.45 5.24
CA THR A 39 -2.36 10.44 3.78
C THR A 39 -3.72 10.85 3.21
N ASN A 40 -4.78 10.78 4.03
CA ASN A 40 -6.16 11.09 3.69
C ASN A 40 -6.80 11.92 4.81
N PRO A 41 -6.31 13.17 5.07
CA PRO A 41 -6.53 13.88 6.34
C PRO A 41 -7.89 14.58 6.44
N THR A 42 -8.73 14.51 5.41
CA THR A 42 -10.03 15.20 5.41
C THR A 42 -11.18 14.21 5.23
N VAL A 43 -12.35 14.57 5.72
CA VAL A 43 -13.61 13.82 5.48
C VAL A 43 -13.87 13.61 3.98
N ASN A 44 -13.52 14.60 3.16
CA ASN A 44 -13.69 14.51 1.71
C ASN A 44 -12.72 13.55 1.03
N SER A 45 -11.55 13.26 1.64
CA SER A 45 -10.58 12.30 1.11
C SER A 45 -11.21 10.92 0.90
N TYR A 46 -12.12 10.52 1.77
CA TYR A 46 -12.77 9.20 1.75
C TYR A 46 -13.88 9.07 0.70
N LYS A 47 -14.38 10.20 0.18
CA LYS A 47 -15.33 10.19 -0.95
C LYS A 47 -14.70 9.64 -2.24
N ARG A 48 -13.37 9.69 -2.36
CA ARG A 48 -12.63 9.09 -3.46
C ARG A 48 -12.41 7.59 -3.27
N LEU A 49 -12.33 7.13 -2.02
CA LEU A 49 -12.07 5.73 -1.68
C LEU A 49 -13.38 4.92 -1.62
N THR A 50 -14.15 4.99 -2.70
CA THR A 50 -15.44 4.29 -2.80
C THR A 50 -15.30 3.04 -3.66
N PRO A 51 -15.74 1.86 -3.20
CA PRO A 51 -15.74 0.64 -4.01
C PRO A 51 -16.50 0.81 -5.32
N GLY A 52 -16.03 0.18 -6.39
CA GLY A 52 -16.71 0.19 -7.71
C GLY A 52 -16.24 1.25 -8.71
N PHE A 53 -15.31 2.15 -8.33
CA PHE A 53 -14.82 3.23 -9.21
C PHE A 53 -13.31 3.16 -9.48
N GLU A 54 -12.73 1.96 -9.64
CA GLU A 54 -11.28 1.75 -9.78
C GLU A 54 -10.44 2.44 -8.68
N ALA A 55 -11.07 2.79 -7.54
CA ALA A 55 -10.41 3.40 -6.41
C ALA A 55 -9.49 2.38 -5.72
N PRO A 56 -8.35 2.81 -5.14
CA PRO A 56 -7.40 1.92 -4.46
C PRO A 56 -7.88 1.52 -3.06
N VAL A 57 -9.05 0.88 -3.00
CA VAL A 57 -9.72 0.52 -1.73
C VAL A 57 -9.25 -0.82 -1.16
N ASN A 58 -8.63 -1.68 -1.98
CA ASN A 58 -8.16 -2.98 -1.55
C ASN A 58 -6.71 -2.89 -1.09
N LEU A 59 -6.45 -3.22 0.16
CA LEU A 59 -5.11 -3.24 0.75
C LEU A 59 -4.36 -4.48 0.27
N ALA A 60 -4.06 -4.48 -1.01
CA ALA A 60 -3.36 -5.51 -1.75
C ALA A 60 -2.34 -4.88 -2.70
N TYR A 61 -1.53 -5.71 -3.33
CA TYR A 61 -0.59 -5.27 -4.36
C TYR A 61 -0.81 -6.03 -5.66
N SER A 62 -0.53 -5.37 -6.79
CA SER A 62 -0.72 -5.96 -8.13
C SER A 62 0.06 -5.21 -9.20
N GLN A 63 0.40 -5.93 -10.27
CA GLN A 63 0.89 -5.34 -11.52
C GLN A 63 -0.23 -4.76 -12.39
N ARG A 64 -1.42 -5.34 -12.34
CA ARG A 64 -2.50 -5.11 -13.31
C ARG A 64 -3.74 -4.48 -12.71
N ASN A 65 -4.08 -4.83 -11.48
CA ASN A 65 -5.32 -4.42 -10.86
C ASN A 65 -5.24 -2.96 -10.38
N ARG A 66 -6.13 -2.11 -10.93
CA ARG A 66 -6.18 -0.68 -10.60
C ARG A 66 -6.82 -0.38 -9.25
N SER A 67 -7.54 -1.31 -8.66
CA SER A 67 -8.14 -1.14 -7.33
C SER A 67 -7.21 -1.58 -6.19
N ALA A 68 -6.03 -2.13 -6.50
CA ALA A 68 -5.01 -2.42 -5.50
C ALA A 68 -4.35 -1.14 -4.96
N ALA A 69 -4.16 -1.08 -3.64
CA ALA A 69 -3.51 0.04 -2.96
C ALA A 69 -2.05 0.24 -3.40
N CYS A 70 -1.32 -0.86 -3.62
CA CYS A 70 0.05 -0.84 -4.13
C CYS A 70 0.10 -1.36 -5.56
N ARG A 71 0.48 -0.51 -6.50
CA ARG A 71 0.68 -0.89 -7.90
C ARG A 71 2.17 -1.03 -8.22
N ILE A 72 2.51 -2.05 -9.02
CA ILE A 72 3.85 -2.26 -9.56
C ILE A 72 3.81 -1.99 -11.06
N PRO A 73 4.30 -0.83 -11.53
CA PRO A 73 4.27 -0.49 -12.96
C PRO A 73 5.12 -1.42 -13.82
N MET A 74 4.61 -1.78 -15.00
CA MET A 74 5.23 -2.72 -15.94
C MET A 74 5.89 -2.05 -17.14
N TYR A 75 6.05 -0.73 -17.14
CA TYR A 75 6.44 0.04 -18.32
C TYR A 75 7.84 -0.24 -18.85
N SER A 76 8.73 -0.76 -18.03
CA SER A 76 10.10 -1.00 -18.43
C SER A 76 10.69 -2.23 -17.76
N PRO A 77 11.39 -3.08 -18.52
CA PRO A 77 12.10 -4.23 -17.96
C PRO A 77 13.37 -3.84 -17.20
N SER A 78 13.81 -2.57 -17.27
CA SER A 78 15.04 -2.11 -16.65
C SER A 78 14.99 -2.25 -15.12
N PRO A 79 16.01 -2.86 -14.49
CA PRO A 79 16.12 -2.92 -13.03
C PRO A 79 16.12 -1.54 -12.35
N LYS A 80 16.61 -0.51 -13.03
CA LYS A 80 16.68 0.86 -12.52
C LYS A 80 15.31 1.55 -12.41
N THR A 81 14.32 1.06 -13.15
CA THR A 81 12.97 1.65 -13.20
C THR A 81 11.97 0.95 -12.28
N LYS A 82 12.36 -0.13 -11.60
CA LYS A 82 11.49 -0.82 -10.65
C LYS A 82 11.08 0.09 -9.52
N ARG A 83 9.77 0.24 -9.34
CA ARG A 83 9.17 1.08 -8.31
C ARG A 83 7.84 0.49 -7.84
N ILE A 84 7.37 0.98 -6.73
CA ILE A 84 6.06 0.70 -6.13
C ILE A 84 5.32 2.02 -6.06
N GLU A 85 4.06 2.03 -6.42
CA GLU A 85 3.17 3.19 -6.34
C GLU A 85 2.09 2.90 -5.28
N PHE A 86 2.17 3.59 -4.14
CA PHE A 86 1.09 3.58 -3.16
C PHE A 86 0.06 4.62 -3.58
N ARG A 87 -1.17 4.18 -3.85
CA ARG A 87 -2.19 4.96 -4.56
C ARG A 87 -3.26 5.58 -3.66
N CYS A 88 -3.28 5.23 -2.38
CA CYS A 88 -4.27 5.74 -1.45
C CYS A 88 -4.15 7.23 -1.12
N PRO A 89 -2.94 7.84 -1.05
CA PRO A 89 -2.79 9.22 -0.61
C PRO A 89 -3.62 10.21 -1.43
N ASP A 90 -4.13 11.22 -0.74
CA ASP A 90 -4.93 12.31 -1.25
C ASP A 90 -4.04 13.56 -1.48
N PRO A 91 -4.29 14.39 -2.51
CA PRO A 91 -3.49 15.59 -2.76
C PRO A 91 -3.59 16.66 -1.66
N THR A 92 -4.55 16.57 -0.73
CA THR A 92 -4.66 17.47 0.43
C THR A 92 -3.73 17.10 1.58
N CYS A 93 -3.06 15.95 1.52
CA CYS A 93 -2.16 15.53 2.58
C CYS A 93 -0.92 16.43 2.67
N ASN A 94 -0.38 16.59 3.90
CA ASN A 94 0.93 17.18 4.06
C ASN A 94 1.99 16.18 3.58
N PRO A 95 2.77 16.50 2.51
CA PRO A 95 3.70 15.54 1.91
C PRO A 95 4.82 15.12 2.87
N TYR A 96 5.27 15.98 3.77
CA TYR A 96 6.31 15.64 4.74
C TYR A 96 5.82 14.59 5.73
N LEU A 97 4.59 14.72 6.25
CA LEU A 97 3.99 13.74 7.14
C LEU A 97 3.69 12.43 6.40
N ALA A 98 3.12 12.52 5.21
CA ALA A 98 2.78 11.35 4.40
C ALA A 98 4.02 10.53 4.02
N PHE A 99 5.10 11.17 3.58
CA PHE A 99 6.35 10.49 3.24
C PHE A 99 7.04 9.90 4.48
N SER A 100 7.00 10.58 5.62
CA SER A 100 7.54 10.08 6.88
C SER A 100 6.80 8.82 7.34
N ALA A 101 5.47 8.85 7.34
CA ALA A 101 4.64 7.71 7.70
C ALA A 101 4.87 6.51 6.76
N LEU A 102 4.91 6.75 5.45
CA LEU A 102 5.20 5.72 4.45
C LEU A 102 6.59 5.10 4.64
N LEU A 103 7.60 5.93 4.91
CA LEU A 103 8.96 5.44 5.11
C LEU A 103 9.06 4.58 6.37
N LEU A 104 8.47 5.03 7.48
CA LEU A 104 8.47 4.29 8.75
C LEU A 104 7.75 2.94 8.61
N ALA A 105 6.56 2.93 7.99
CA ALA A 105 5.81 1.70 7.72
C ALA A 105 6.62 0.71 6.85
N ALA A 106 7.30 1.22 5.83
CA ALA A 106 8.12 0.42 4.95
C ALA A 106 9.37 -0.15 5.64
N ILE A 107 10.02 0.64 6.50
CA ILE A 107 11.18 0.19 7.30
C ILE A 107 10.74 -0.91 8.27
N ASP A 108 9.60 -0.72 8.96
CA ASP A 108 9.04 -1.75 9.84
C ASP A 108 8.77 -3.06 9.09
N GLY A 109 8.19 -2.96 7.89
CA GLY A 109 7.99 -4.11 7.01
C GLY A 109 9.28 -4.86 6.66
N ILE A 110 10.36 -4.13 6.37
CA ILE A 110 11.66 -4.72 6.06
C ILE A 110 12.29 -5.36 7.30
N GLN A 111 12.30 -4.65 8.44
CA GLN A 111 12.90 -5.12 9.68
C GLN A 111 12.23 -6.39 10.20
N ASN A 112 10.91 -6.45 10.13
CA ASN A 112 10.11 -7.57 10.59
C ASN A 112 9.80 -8.61 9.49
N LYS A 113 10.38 -8.46 8.29
CA LYS A 113 10.19 -9.36 7.14
C LYS A 113 8.71 -9.64 6.86
N MET A 114 7.89 -8.59 6.84
CA MET A 114 6.45 -8.72 6.68
C MET A 114 6.08 -9.18 5.28
N ASN A 115 5.47 -10.36 5.20
CA ASN A 115 4.97 -10.87 3.93
C ASN A 115 3.69 -10.12 3.53
N PRO A 116 3.63 -9.54 2.31
CA PRO A 116 2.43 -8.84 1.83
C PRO A 116 1.27 -9.77 1.44
N GLY A 117 1.44 -11.08 1.53
CA GLY A 117 0.47 -12.07 1.04
C GLY A 117 0.59 -12.29 -0.47
N GLU A 118 -0.46 -12.86 -1.07
CA GLU A 118 -0.51 -13.12 -2.52
C GLU A 118 -0.91 -11.86 -3.30
N PRO A 119 -0.36 -11.66 -4.50
CA PRO A 119 -0.73 -10.53 -5.35
C PRO A 119 -2.18 -10.66 -5.85
N LEU A 120 -2.90 -9.56 -5.91
CA LEU A 120 -4.28 -9.50 -6.37
C LEU A 120 -4.32 -9.18 -7.88
N ASP A 121 -3.95 -10.15 -8.72
CA ASP A 121 -3.91 -9.96 -10.18
C ASP A 121 -5.23 -10.30 -10.90
N ARG A 122 -6.17 -10.93 -10.20
CA ARG A 122 -7.50 -11.21 -10.72
C ARG A 122 -8.32 -9.93 -10.83
N ASP A 123 -9.21 -9.88 -11.80
CA ASP A 123 -10.20 -8.81 -11.84
C ASP A 123 -11.15 -8.96 -10.64
N ILE A 124 -11.31 -7.88 -9.90
CA ILE A 124 -12.16 -7.86 -8.70
C ILE A 124 -13.63 -8.11 -9.08
N TYR A 125 -14.02 -7.70 -10.26
CA TYR A 125 -15.39 -7.94 -10.76
C TYR A 125 -15.67 -9.42 -11.06
N ASP A 126 -14.63 -10.21 -11.29
CA ASP A 126 -14.72 -11.66 -11.53
C ASP A 126 -14.51 -12.49 -10.26
N MET A 127 -14.22 -11.84 -9.11
CA MET A 127 -14.00 -12.56 -7.86
C MET A 127 -15.31 -12.91 -7.15
N PRO A 128 -15.42 -14.13 -6.60
CA PRO A 128 -16.54 -14.48 -5.72
C PRO A 128 -16.62 -13.52 -4.54
N PRO A 129 -17.83 -13.13 -4.09
CA PRO A 129 -18.02 -12.22 -2.97
C PRO A 129 -17.32 -12.68 -1.67
N GLU A 130 -17.22 -13.99 -1.46
CA GLU A 130 -16.55 -14.59 -0.30
C GLU A 130 -15.03 -14.35 -0.31
N GLU A 131 -14.38 -14.45 -1.47
CA GLU A 131 -12.94 -14.16 -1.63
C GLU A 131 -12.68 -12.66 -1.47
N LEU A 132 -13.55 -11.83 -2.06
CA LEU A 132 -13.45 -10.36 -1.96
C LEU A 132 -13.63 -9.84 -0.53
N ALA A 133 -14.47 -10.50 0.26
CA ALA A 133 -14.67 -10.16 1.67
C ALA A 133 -13.41 -10.37 2.53
N ASN A 134 -12.54 -11.30 2.13
CA ASN A 134 -11.29 -11.58 2.83
C ASN A 134 -10.15 -10.61 2.48
N VAL A 135 -10.30 -9.78 1.44
CA VAL A 135 -9.29 -8.77 1.10
C VAL A 135 -9.42 -7.58 2.04
N PRO A 136 -8.38 -7.23 2.80
CA PRO A 136 -8.41 -6.04 3.66
C PRO A 136 -8.72 -4.78 2.86
N LYS A 137 -9.51 -3.87 3.41
CA LYS A 137 -9.91 -2.63 2.76
C LYS A 137 -9.31 -1.41 3.44
N ALA A 138 -9.08 -0.36 2.66
CA ALA A 138 -8.76 0.96 3.17
C ALA A 138 -9.91 1.47 4.05
N PRO A 139 -9.65 2.36 5.04
CA PRO A 139 -10.70 2.90 5.88
C PRO A 139 -11.71 3.68 5.04
N GLY A 140 -12.98 3.57 5.42
CA GLY A 140 -14.09 4.25 4.78
C GLY A 140 -14.34 5.67 5.31
N SER A 141 -13.70 6.03 6.42
CA SER A 141 -13.84 7.33 7.07
C SER A 141 -12.55 7.78 7.77
N LEU A 142 -12.48 9.08 8.07
CA LEU A 142 -11.39 9.63 8.88
C LEU A 142 -11.41 9.06 10.30
N GLU A 143 -12.58 8.86 10.87
CA GLU A 143 -12.74 8.25 12.20
C GLU A 143 -12.12 6.85 12.25
N GLU A 144 -12.44 5.99 11.30
CA GLU A 144 -11.86 4.64 11.19
C GLU A 144 -10.32 4.68 11.05
N ALA A 145 -9.78 5.68 10.34
CA ALA A 145 -8.34 5.86 10.21
C ALA A 145 -7.68 6.31 11.52
N LEU A 146 -8.33 7.20 12.26
CA LEU A 146 -7.85 7.66 13.57
C LEU A 146 -7.89 6.55 14.61
N ASP A 147 -8.95 5.74 14.63
CA ASP A 147 -9.06 4.58 15.51
C ASP A 147 -7.92 3.58 15.24
N ALA A 148 -7.63 3.33 13.97
CA ALA A 148 -6.53 2.46 13.59
C ALA A 148 -5.15 3.03 14.00
N LEU A 149 -4.98 4.35 13.97
CA LEU A 149 -3.76 5.02 14.42
C LEU A 149 -3.57 4.92 15.94
N GLU A 150 -4.65 5.09 16.72
CA GLU A 150 -4.59 4.92 18.18
C GLU A 150 -4.15 3.52 18.59
N GLN A 151 -4.59 2.49 17.86
CA GLN A 151 -4.21 1.12 18.15
C GLN A 151 -2.71 0.86 18.01
N ILE A 152 -2.04 1.50 17.03
CA ILE A 152 -0.58 1.41 16.90
C ILE A 152 0.12 2.01 18.12
N GLY A 153 -0.32 3.17 18.60
CA GLY A 153 0.25 3.82 19.78
C GLY A 153 0.12 3.00 21.07
N ARG A 154 -0.94 2.23 21.21
CA ARG A 154 -1.17 1.37 22.38
C ARG A 154 -0.37 0.07 22.38
N ALA A 155 0.08 -0.39 21.23
CA ALA A 155 0.86 -1.63 21.10
C ALA A 155 2.32 -1.51 21.60
N HIS A 156 2.77 -0.29 21.93
CA HIS A 156 4.16 0.01 22.34
C HIS A 156 4.27 0.62 23.75
N VAL A 157 3.20 0.53 24.56
CA VAL A 157 3.21 0.99 25.98
C VAL A 157 3.22 -0.20 26.92
#